data_d84f94f7f180b90ec2dbd58743f6825e
#
_entry.id   d84f94f7f180b90ec2dbd58743f6825e
#
_cell.length_a   1.000
_cell.length_b   1.000
_cell.length_c   1.000
_cell.angle_alpha   90.00
_cell.angle_beta   90.00
_cell.angle_gamma   90.00
#
_symmetry.space_group_name_H-M   'P 1'
#
loop_
_entity.id
_entity.type
_entity.pdbx_description
1 polymer ?
#
loop_
_entity_poly.entity_id
_entity_poly.type
_entity_poly.pdbx_seq_one_letter_code
_entity_poly.pdbx_strand_id
1 'polypeptide(L)'
;MSTYFLTGGSGFIGGHLAEELAARGHNVRCLVRKSSNRELLESVGLQFVEGSLADFNVLAKAVEDVDYVVHLAGRTSAFKLDQLMSANRDGTFNLARACSQATNPPVHVVISSIAASGPTAHGTVRMEGASTAPVSNYGLSKRAGECAAQLFADRVPTTIVRPGIVFGPRNTEMLPVFKSVSNMNVHAIMGVAAPRISLIHVADLVEIIIRAAEHGQRLTTDNLNSSGIGIYYGVCPEYPTYASMGKIMKHAINGGRGRLSFVPSPLSWTVGIIMECMARIRGKQLSINLDKIREAHASSWACSTENLEQLGITFPDSLLERFSQTGIWYRENNWL
;
A
#
# COMPACT_ATOMS: atom_id res chain seq x y z
N MET A 1 -4.67 -26.32 -0.67
CA MET A 1 -4.69 -25.67 0.68
C MET A 1 -3.24 -25.32 1.02
N SER A 2 -2.92 -24.05 1.18
CA SER A 2 -1.56 -23.56 1.45
C SER A 2 -1.52 -22.81 2.77
N THR A 3 -0.33 -22.64 3.36
CA THR A 3 -0.12 -21.91 4.60
C THR A 3 0.51 -20.54 4.29
N TYR A 4 -0.15 -19.46 4.71
CA TYR A 4 0.31 -18.09 4.55
C TYR A 4 0.74 -17.52 5.91
N PHE A 5 1.89 -16.85 5.94
CA PHE A 5 2.32 -16.05 7.08
C PHE A 5 2.24 -14.57 6.72
N LEU A 6 1.42 -13.83 7.46
CA LEU A 6 1.16 -12.40 7.22
C LEU A 6 1.85 -11.55 8.30
N THR A 7 2.56 -10.53 7.90
CA THR A 7 2.92 -9.42 8.78
C THR A 7 2.06 -8.21 8.46
N GLY A 8 1.58 -7.50 9.47
CA GLY A 8 0.65 -6.39 9.26
C GLY A 8 -0.80 -6.81 8.97
N GLY A 9 -1.17 -8.06 9.29
CA GLY A 9 -2.53 -8.58 9.12
C GLY A 9 -3.61 -7.77 9.86
N SER A 10 -3.30 -7.13 10.98
CA SER A 10 -4.22 -6.23 11.69
C SER A 10 -4.41 -4.85 11.06
N GLY A 11 -3.72 -4.55 9.95
CA GLY A 11 -3.89 -3.32 9.19
C GLY A 11 -5.02 -3.39 8.17
N PHE A 12 -5.28 -2.27 7.49
CA PHE A 12 -6.36 -2.15 6.49
C PHE A 12 -6.27 -3.22 5.39
N ILE A 13 -5.18 -3.24 4.62
CA ILE A 13 -5.00 -4.21 3.53
C ILE A 13 -4.86 -5.64 4.09
N GLY A 14 -4.11 -5.79 5.19
CA GLY A 14 -3.85 -7.09 5.80
C GLY A 14 -5.10 -7.79 6.32
N GLY A 15 -6.06 -7.05 6.87
CA GLY A 15 -7.34 -7.58 7.32
C GLY A 15 -8.16 -8.14 6.17
N HIS A 16 -8.28 -7.40 5.05
CA HIS A 16 -8.96 -7.89 3.85
C HIS A 16 -8.27 -9.12 3.24
N LEU A 17 -6.93 -9.11 3.18
CA LEU A 17 -6.18 -10.26 2.69
C LEU A 17 -6.38 -11.49 3.58
N ALA A 18 -6.36 -11.32 4.90
CA ALA A 18 -6.56 -12.41 5.85
C ALA A 18 -7.95 -13.04 5.73
N GLU A 19 -8.99 -12.20 5.60
CA GLU A 19 -10.38 -12.66 5.35
C GLU A 19 -10.49 -13.45 4.05
N GLU A 20 -9.93 -12.93 2.95
CA GLU A 20 -10.02 -13.56 1.63
C GLU A 20 -9.27 -14.91 1.60
N LEU A 21 -8.07 -14.97 2.18
CA LEU A 21 -7.30 -16.21 2.26
C LEU A 21 -8.03 -17.28 3.08
N ALA A 22 -8.62 -16.91 4.21
CA ALA A 22 -9.42 -17.80 5.02
C ALA A 22 -10.68 -18.29 4.27
N ALA A 23 -11.38 -17.39 3.56
CA ALA A 23 -12.55 -17.73 2.75
C ALA A 23 -12.19 -18.70 1.60
N ARG A 24 -10.96 -18.62 1.06
CA ARG A 24 -10.44 -19.60 0.07
C ARG A 24 -9.96 -20.91 0.69
N GLY A 25 -10.06 -21.09 2.01
CA GLY A 25 -9.68 -22.31 2.72
C GLY A 25 -8.17 -22.47 2.93
N HIS A 26 -7.39 -21.38 2.91
CA HIS A 26 -5.98 -21.41 3.26
C HIS A 26 -5.76 -21.33 4.77
N ASN A 27 -4.65 -21.90 5.26
CA ASN A 27 -4.19 -21.67 6.62
C ASN A 27 -3.50 -20.29 6.72
N VAL A 28 -3.93 -19.44 7.64
CA VAL A 28 -3.36 -18.10 7.80
C VAL A 28 -2.81 -17.91 9.20
N ARG A 29 -1.54 -17.53 9.29
CA ARG A 29 -0.86 -17.12 10.52
C ARG A 29 -0.52 -15.64 10.43
N CYS A 30 -0.76 -14.88 11.49
CA CYS A 30 -0.47 -13.45 11.53
C CYS A 30 0.54 -13.12 12.60
N LEU A 31 1.61 -12.40 12.24
CA LEU A 31 2.50 -11.77 13.23
C LEU A 31 1.74 -10.60 13.87
N VAL A 32 1.60 -10.65 15.18
CA VAL A 32 0.91 -9.62 15.97
C VAL A 32 1.77 -9.17 17.15
N ARG A 33 1.73 -7.88 17.45
CA ARG A 33 2.29 -7.34 18.68
C ARG A 33 1.26 -7.43 19.81
N LYS A 34 1.70 -7.37 21.07
CA LYS A 34 0.79 -7.29 22.23
C LYS A 34 -0.26 -6.18 22.10
N SER A 35 0.12 -5.05 21.48
CA SER A 35 -0.74 -3.90 21.28
C SER A 35 -1.58 -3.93 19.99
N SER A 36 -1.51 -4.99 19.19
CA SER A 36 -2.29 -5.11 17.95
C SER A 36 -3.77 -5.31 18.25
N ASN A 37 -4.66 -4.60 17.53
CA ASN A 37 -6.07 -4.95 17.52
C ASN A 37 -6.23 -6.28 16.75
N ARG A 38 -6.81 -7.30 17.40
CA ARG A 38 -6.97 -8.65 16.87
C ARG A 38 -8.42 -8.99 16.56
N GLU A 39 -9.36 -8.15 16.94
CA GLU A 39 -10.80 -8.42 16.88
C GLU A 39 -11.27 -8.96 15.52
N LEU A 40 -10.87 -8.28 14.43
CA LEU A 40 -11.19 -8.74 13.07
C LEU A 40 -10.54 -10.09 12.76
N LEU A 41 -9.28 -10.29 13.14
CA LEU A 41 -8.54 -11.51 12.83
C LEU A 41 -9.05 -12.70 13.65
N GLU A 42 -9.49 -12.47 14.89
CA GLU A 42 -10.10 -13.48 15.77
C GLU A 42 -11.44 -13.95 15.21
N SER A 43 -12.26 -13.05 14.64
CA SER A 43 -13.54 -13.41 14.04
C SER A 43 -13.41 -14.35 12.83
N VAL A 44 -12.23 -14.38 12.18
CA VAL A 44 -11.94 -15.26 11.02
C VAL A 44 -11.20 -16.54 11.43
N GLY A 45 -10.94 -16.75 12.72
CA GLY A 45 -10.32 -17.97 13.23
C GLY A 45 -8.84 -18.17 12.87
N LEU A 46 -8.07 -17.09 12.74
CA LEU A 46 -6.67 -17.15 12.32
C LEU A 46 -5.72 -17.54 13.47
N GLN A 47 -4.55 -18.08 13.09
CA GLN A 47 -3.48 -18.37 14.05
C GLN A 47 -2.63 -17.10 14.28
N PHE A 48 -2.18 -16.89 15.53
CA PHE A 48 -1.33 -15.75 15.89
C PHE A 48 0.06 -16.18 16.30
N VAL A 49 1.05 -15.44 15.81
CA VAL A 49 2.43 -15.48 16.28
C VAL A 49 2.69 -14.15 16.97
N GLU A 50 2.92 -14.17 18.30
CA GLU A 50 3.22 -12.96 19.04
C GLU A 50 4.70 -12.62 18.93
N GLY A 51 4.98 -11.38 18.46
CA GLY A 51 6.34 -10.91 18.25
C GLY A 51 6.38 -9.62 17.43
N SER A 52 7.58 -9.26 17.03
CA SER A 52 7.84 -8.09 16.19
C SER A 52 8.82 -8.42 15.07
N LEU A 53 8.94 -7.53 14.08
CA LEU A 53 9.94 -7.68 13.00
C LEU A 53 11.40 -7.57 13.50
N ALA A 54 11.63 -7.15 14.76
CA ALA A 54 12.95 -7.17 15.38
C ALA A 54 13.29 -8.51 16.02
N ASP A 55 12.31 -9.39 16.24
CA ASP A 55 12.46 -10.66 16.94
C ASP A 55 12.83 -11.78 15.97
N PHE A 56 14.10 -11.81 15.56
CA PHE A 56 14.57 -12.75 14.54
C PHE A 56 14.21 -14.22 14.85
N ASN A 57 14.38 -14.66 16.10
CA ASN A 57 14.08 -16.05 16.49
C ASN A 57 12.58 -16.39 16.35
N VAL A 58 11.71 -15.43 16.61
CA VAL A 58 10.25 -15.58 16.40
C VAL A 58 9.96 -15.70 14.91
N LEU A 59 10.56 -14.82 14.09
CA LEU A 59 10.38 -14.84 12.63
C LEU A 59 10.88 -16.16 12.04
N ALA A 60 12.10 -16.62 12.41
CA ALA A 60 12.68 -17.86 11.90
C ALA A 60 11.76 -19.08 12.15
N LYS A 61 11.19 -19.17 13.36
CA LYS A 61 10.22 -20.25 13.67
C LYS A 61 8.91 -20.09 12.91
N ALA A 62 8.45 -18.85 12.71
CA ALA A 62 7.16 -18.59 12.08
C ALA A 62 7.14 -18.89 10.58
N VAL A 63 8.29 -18.82 9.90
CA VAL A 63 8.42 -19.00 8.45
C VAL A 63 8.87 -20.41 8.04
N GLU A 64 9.17 -21.31 9.01
CA GLU A 64 9.79 -22.63 8.71
C GLU A 64 8.88 -23.57 7.90
N ASP A 65 7.58 -23.53 8.14
CA ASP A 65 6.60 -24.45 7.55
C ASP A 65 5.44 -23.70 6.88
N VAL A 66 5.77 -22.66 6.13
CA VAL A 66 4.78 -21.88 5.37
C VAL A 66 5.14 -21.85 3.87
N ASP A 67 4.14 -21.80 3.02
CA ASP A 67 4.31 -21.72 1.58
C ASP A 67 4.58 -20.27 1.13
N TYR A 68 3.88 -19.33 1.76
CA TYR A 68 3.88 -17.92 1.39
C TYR A 68 4.05 -17.00 2.59
N VAL A 69 4.91 -16.01 2.47
CA VAL A 69 5.07 -14.90 3.42
C VAL A 69 4.64 -13.62 2.73
N VAL A 70 3.60 -12.96 3.24
CA VAL A 70 3.16 -11.65 2.73
C VAL A 70 3.49 -10.56 3.74
N HIS A 71 4.41 -9.68 3.34
CA HIS A 71 4.94 -8.63 4.19
C HIS A 71 4.23 -7.30 3.98
N LEU A 72 3.15 -7.05 4.75
CA LEU A 72 2.40 -5.79 4.72
C LEU A 72 2.80 -4.83 5.85
N ALA A 73 3.49 -5.33 6.89
CA ALA A 73 3.88 -4.49 8.01
C ALA A 73 4.84 -3.38 7.56
N GLY A 74 4.56 -2.16 8.01
CA GLY A 74 5.38 -1.00 7.71
C GLY A 74 4.80 0.25 8.35
N ARG A 75 5.51 1.39 8.17
CA ARG A 75 5.05 2.71 8.57
C ARG A 75 4.89 3.59 7.33
N THR A 76 3.77 4.30 7.26
CA THR A 76 3.47 5.28 6.20
C THR A 76 3.95 6.69 6.56
N SER A 77 4.21 6.97 7.84
CA SER A 77 4.69 8.26 8.34
C SER A 77 5.50 8.12 9.62
N ALA A 78 6.45 9.03 9.83
CA ALA A 78 7.21 9.18 11.06
C ALA A 78 7.84 10.57 11.14
N PHE A 79 8.26 11.02 12.35
CA PHE A 79 8.94 12.31 12.54
C PHE A 79 10.38 12.32 12.02
N LYS A 80 11.03 11.15 11.97
CA LYS A 80 12.41 10.99 11.52
C LYS A 80 12.50 9.87 10.48
N LEU A 81 13.37 10.05 9.52
CA LEU A 81 13.64 9.04 8.48
C LEU A 81 14.08 7.71 9.10
N ASP A 82 14.91 7.74 10.15
CA ASP A 82 15.39 6.52 10.82
C ASP A 82 14.25 5.63 11.34
N GLN A 83 13.15 6.25 11.80
CA GLN A 83 11.97 5.50 12.26
C GLN A 83 11.26 4.78 11.10
N LEU A 84 11.25 5.40 9.90
CA LEU A 84 10.74 4.76 8.68
C LEU A 84 11.70 3.66 8.21
N MET A 85 13.01 3.93 8.22
CA MET A 85 14.04 2.96 7.83
C MET A 85 14.01 1.73 8.73
N SER A 86 13.93 1.91 10.06
CA SER A 86 13.83 0.80 11.00
C SER A 86 12.59 -0.07 10.76
N ALA A 87 11.44 0.54 10.46
CA ALA A 87 10.22 -0.23 10.22
C ALA A 87 10.21 -0.88 8.82
N ASN A 88 10.55 -0.11 7.77
CA ASN A 88 10.33 -0.53 6.39
C ASN A 88 11.55 -1.22 5.76
N ARG A 89 12.78 -0.84 6.13
CA ARG A 89 14.01 -1.47 5.66
C ARG A 89 14.42 -2.62 6.57
N ASP A 90 14.66 -2.31 7.87
CA ASP A 90 15.25 -3.30 8.78
C ASP A 90 14.25 -4.42 9.11
N GLY A 91 12.94 -4.07 9.21
CA GLY A 91 11.88 -5.07 9.36
C GLY A 91 11.80 -6.03 8.17
N THR A 92 11.88 -5.50 6.93
CA THR A 92 11.91 -6.33 5.71
C THR A 92 13.18 -7.18 5.64
N PHE A 93 14.34 -6.61 6.00
CA PHE A 93 15.61 -7.34 6.04
C PHE A 93 15.54 -8.53 6.99
N ASN A 94 15.05 -8.33 8.22
CA ASN A 94 14.94 -9.39 9.21
C ASN A 94 14.03 -10.52 8.76
N LEU A 95 12.89 -10.17 8.14
CA LEU A 95 11.95 -11.17 7.63
C LEU A 95 12.52 -11.93 6.43
N ALA A 96 13.13 -11.25 5.47
CA ALA A 96 13.77 -11.89 4.30
C ALA A 96 14.93 -12.80 4.73
N ARG A 97 15.73 -12.34 5.72
CA ARG A 97 16.78 -13.17 6.34
C ARG A 97 16.19 -14.41 7.01
N ALA A 98 15.08 -14.30 7.73
CA ALA A 98 14.42 -15.44 8.34
C ALA A 98 13.95 -16.43 7.27
N CYS A 99 13.30 -15.95 6.19
CA CYS A 99 12.90 -16.78 5.05
C CYS A 99 14.11 -17.48 4.41
N SER A 100 15.27 -16.80 4.30
CA SER A 100 16.48 -17.40 3.69
C SER A 100 17.12 -18.51 4.53
N GLN A 101 16.81 -18.56 5.82
CA GLN A 101 17.31 -19.60 6.73
C GLN A 101 16.35 -20.78 6.89
N ALA A 102 15.13 -20.68 6.40
CA ALA A 102 14.18 -21.79 6.42
C ALA A 102 14.71 -22.97 5.59
N THR A 103 14.37 -24.18 6.02
CA THR A 103 14.73 -25.43 5.32
C THR A 103 14.19 -25.41 3.88
N ASN A 104 12.94 -24.98 3.71
CA ASN A 104 12.29 -24.73 2.43
C ASN A 104 11.88 -23.25 2.38
N PRO A 105 12.68 -22.35 1.75
CA PRO A 105 12.38 -20.93 1.74
C PRO A 105 11.02 -20.64 1.10
N PRO A 106 10.11 -19.98 1.83
CA PRO A 106 8.78 -19.64 1.31
C PRO A 106 8.86 -18.57 0.22
N VAL A 107 7.81 -18.46 -0.60
CA VAL A 107 7.64 -17.31 -1.49
C VAL A 107 7.40 -16.06 -0.64
N HIS A 108 8.23 -15.03 -0.83
CA HIS A 108 8.17 -13.78 -0.10
C HIS A 108 7.55 -12.65 -0.95
N VAL A 109 6.34 -12.22 -0.63
CA VAL A 109 5.68 -11.09 -1.28
C VAL A 109 5.84 -9.83 -0.43
N VAL A 110 6.58 -8.86 -0.93
CA VAL A 110 6.83 -7.58 -0.26
C VAL A 110 5.83 -6.54 -0.75
N ILE A 111 4.99 -6.04 0.16
CA ILE A 111 4.08 -4.95 -0.16
C ILE A 111 4.81 -3.62 0.02
N SER A 112 5.22 -3.04 -1.10
CA SER A 112 5.90 -1.76 -1.20
C SER A 112 4.91 -0.60 -1.44
N SER A 113 5.20 0.32 -2.34
CA SER A 113 4.35 1.44 -2.75
C SER A 113 4.85 2.01 -4.08
N ILE A 114 3.99 2.64 -4.87
CA ILE A 114 4.41 3.47 -6.00
C ILE A 114 5.34 4.62 -5.56
N ALA A 115 5.26 5.05 -4.29
CA ALA A 115 6.18 6.03 -3.72
C ALA A 115 7.65 5.58 -3.76
N ALA A 116 7.92 4.26 -3.71
CA ALA A 116 9.26 3.70 -3.86
C ALA A 116 9.81 3.89 -5.28
N SER A 117 8.94 3.90 -6.28
CA SER A 117 9.31 4.19 -7.68
C SER A 117 9.56 5.69 -7.89
N GLY A 118 8.82 6.53 -7.19
CA GLY A 118 8.75 7.97 -7.41
C GLY A 118 7.81 8.35 -8.57
N PRO A 119 7.59 9.65 -8.78
CA PRO A 119 6.72 10.15 -9.85
C PRO A 119 7.34 9.95 -11.23
N THR A 120 6.51 10.09 -12.26
CA THR A 120 6.95 10.12 -13.66
C THR A 120 6.67 11.48 -14.30
N ALA A 121 7.15 11.71 -15.51
CA ALA A 121 6.91 12.95 -16.24
C ALA A 121 5.40 13.13 -16.54
N HIS A 122 4.98 14.38 -16.72
CA HIS A 122 3.59 14.68 -17.06
C HIS A 122 3.19 13.99 -18.38
N GLY A 123 2.04 13.34 -18.37
CA GLY A 123 1.50 12.65 -19.55
C GLY A 123 2.09 11.25 -19.80
N THR A 124 3.07 10.81 -19.00
CA THR A 124 3.67 9.47 -19.14
C THR A 124 3.14 8.49 -18.09
N VAL A 125 3.27 7.20 -18.37
CA VAL A 125 2.97 6.09 -17.46
C VAL A 125 4.29 5.43 -17.08
N ARG A 126 4.49 5.18 -15.80
CA ARG A 126 5.71 4.55 -15.28
C ARG A 126 5.65 3.04 -15.45
N MET A 127 6.65 2.49 -16.09
CA MET A 127 6.84 1.05 -16.23
C MET A 127 7.61 0.47 -15.03
N GLU A 128 7.45 -0.80 -14.74
CA GLU A 128 8.07 -1.49 -13.60
C GLU A 128 9.60 -1.49 -13.67
N GLY A 129 10.17 -1.58 -14.87
CA GLY A 129 11.62 -1.52 -15.13
C GLY A 129 12.22 -0.12 -15.12
N ALA A 130 11.42 0.94 -14.96
CA ALA A 130 11.93 2.30 -14.93
C ALA A 130 12.76 2.57 -13.66
N SER A 131 13.85 3.36 -13.81
CA SER A 131 14.70 3.75 -12.68
C SER A 131 13.90 4.44 -11.58
N THR A 132 14.15 4.09 -10.32
CA THR A 132 13.42 4.63 -9.17
C THR A 132 13.97 5.97 -8.72
N ALA A 133 13.08 6.92 -8.40
CA ALA A 133 13.41 8.26 -7.94
C ALA A 133 12.41 8.74 -6.87
N PRO A 134 12.39 8.13 -5.67
CA PRO A 134 11.47 8.49 -4.60
C PRO A 134 11.67 9.93 -4.15
N VAL A 135 10.58 10.66 -3.91
CA VAL A 135 10.60 12.11 -3.56
C VAL A 135 10.22 12.36 -2.09
N SER A 136 9.85 11.33 -1.36
CA SER A 136 9.46 11.40 0.06
C SER A 136 10.32 10.47 0.92
N ASN A 137 10.42 10.76 2.23
CA ASN A 137 11.09 9.87 3.18
C ASN A 137 10.41 8.49 3.25
N TYR A 138 9.09 8.48 3.13
CA TYR A 138 8.32 7.24 3.03
C TYR A 138 8.74 6.44 1.79
N GLY A 139 8.74 7.05 0.61
CA GLY A 139 9.17 6.41 -0.63
C GLY A 139 10.60 5.87 -0.55
N LEU A 140 11.54 6.66 -0.01
CA LEU A 140 12.93 6.24 0.25
C LEU A 140 12.99 4.99 1.16
N SER A 141 12.22 4.97 2.24
CA SER A 141 12.21 3.84 3.16
C SER A 141 11.60 2.57 2.56
N LYS A 142 10.54 2.70 1.74
CA LYS A 142 9.95 1.56 1.02
C LYS A 142 10.93 1.02 -0.03
N ARG A 143 11.60 1.89 -0.77
CA ARG A 143 12.65 1.48 -1.72
C ARG A 143 13.80 0.76 -1.02
N ALA A 144 14.24 1.26 0.13
CA ALA A 144 15.27 0.59 0.94
C ALA A 144 14.82 -0.80 1.43
N GLY A 145 13.52 -0.98 1.75
CA GLY A 145 12.94 -2.28 2.05
C GLY A 145 12.97 -3.25 0.87
N GLU A 146 12.64 -2.76 -0.33
CA GLU A 146 12.75 -3.57 -1.55
C GLU A 146 14.18 -4.06 -1.77
N CYS A 147 15.18 -3.17 -1.64
CA CYS A 147 16.60 -3.52 -1.73
C CYS A 147 17.00 -4.55 -0.65
N ALA A 148 16.48 -4.39 0.57
CA ALA A 148 16.76 -5.32 1.66
C ALA A 148 16.23 -6.74 1.39
N ALA A 149 15.04 -6.86 0.79
CA ALA A 149 14.50 -8.16 0.37
C ALA A 149 15.30 -8.77 -0.78
N GLN A 150 15.71 -7.95 -1.76
CA GLN A 150 16.49 -8.40 -2.91
C GLN A 150 17.83 -9.04 -2.55
N LEU A 151 18.46 -8.64 -1.44
CA LEU A 151 19.71 -9.25 -0.97
C LEU A 151 19.62 -10.76 -0.76
N PHE A 152 18.41 -11.32 -0.69
CA PHE A 152 18.16 -12.74 -0.48
C PHE A 152 17.46 -13.40 -1.66
N ALA A 153 17.34 -12.73 -2.81
CA ALA A 153 16.55 -13.20 -3.95
C ALA A 153 17.16 -14.41 -4.67
N ASP A 154 18.44 -14.70 -4.44
CA ASP A 154 19.11 -15.93 -4.89
C ASP A 154 18.60 -17.19 -4.17
N ARG A 155 18.10 -17.02 -2.95
CA ARG A 155 17.61 -18.10 -2.11
C ARG A 155 16.11 -18.04 -1.81
N VAL A 156 15.56 -16.84 -1.67
CA VAL A 156 14.15 -16.61 -1.35
C VAL A 156 13.40 -16.18 -2.59
N PRO A 157 12.46 -16.99 -3.13
CA PRO A 157 11.61 -16.56 -4.23
C PRO A 157 10.81 -15.31 -3.85
N THR A 158 11.25 -14.13 -4.31
CA THR A 158 10.70 -12.85 -3.85
C THR A 158 9.96 -12.14 -4.97
N THR A 159 8.82 -11.55 -4.65
CA THR A 159 8.00 -10.69 -5.53
C THR A 159 7.67 -9.39 -4.81
N ILE A 160 7.67 -8.28 -5.54
CA ILE A 160 7.32 -6.96 -5.02
C ILE A 160 5.99 -6.51 -5.62
N VAL A 161 5.04 -6.13 -4.78
CA VAL A 161 3.83 -5.41 -5.19
C VAL A 161 3.95 -3.96 -4.72
N ARG A 162 3.77 -3.00 -5.63
CA ARG A 162 3.80 -1.55 -5.39
C ARG A 162 2.40 -0.96 -5.53
N PRO A 163 1.58 -0.94 -4.49
CA PRO A 163 0.24 -0.35 -4.56
C PRO A 163 0.28 1.14 -4.86
N GLY A 164 -0.74 1.61 -5.59
CA GLY A 164 -1.11 3.02 -5.70
C GLY A 164 -1.84 3.52 -4.44
N ILE A 165 -2.68 4.53 -4.59
CA ILE A 165 -3.59 4.98 -3.52
C ILE A 165 -4.65 3.90 -3.33
N VAL A 166 -4.59 3.21 -2.19
CA VAL A 166 -5.55 2.14 -1.86
C VAL A 166 -6.76 2.73 -1.17
N PHE A 167 -7.95 2.37 -1.62
CA PHE A 167 -9.22 2.76 -1.01
C PHE A 167 -10.16 1.56 -0.88
N GLY A 168 -11.23 1.70 -0.10
CA GLY A 168 -12.22 0.63 0.11
C GLY A 168 -12.77 0.62 1.52
N PRO A 169 -13.64 -0.34 1.85
CA PRO A 169 -14.18 -0.54 3.18
C PRO A 169 -13.10 -0.54 4.27
N ARG A 170 -13.37 0.08 5.42
CA ARG A 170 -12.45 0.20 6.58
C ARG A 170 -11.22 1.10 6.37
N ASN A 171 -11.08 1.78 5.23
CA ASN A 171 -9.96 2.71 5.03
C ASN A 171 -10.18 4.03 5.79
N THR A 172 -9.35 4.29 6.79
CA THR A 172 -9.39 5.54 7.57
C THR A 172 -8.61 6.68 6.92
N GLU A 173 -7.65 6.40 6.03
CA GLU A 173 -6.82 7.43 5.38
C GLU A 173 -7.60 8.20 4.30
N MET A 174 -8.46 7.51 3.52
CA MET A 174 -9.30 8.15 2.50
C MET A 174 -10.63 8.69 3.06
N LEU A 175 -11.03 8.28 4.27
CA LEU A 175 -12.28 8.72 4.89
C LEU A 175 -12.45 10.25 4.96
N PRO A 176 -11.43 11.07 5.31
CA PRO A 176 -11.58 12.53 5.30
C PRO A 176 -11.92 13.09 3.91
N VAL A 177 -11.40 12.51 2.84
CA VAL A 177 -11.71 12.90 1.45
C VAL A 177 -13.17 12.56 1.13
N PHE A 178 -13.62 11.34 1.48
CA PHE A 178 -15.01 10.92 1.33
C PHE A 178 -15.96 11.85 2.11
N LYS A 179 -15.65 12.19 3.36
CA LYS A 179 -16.45 13.13 4.18
C LYS A 179 -16.52 14.53 3.57
N SER A 180 -15.40 15.05 3.08
CA SER A 180 -15.34 16.35 2.43
C SER A 180 -16.21 16.39 1.17
N VAL A 181 -16.11 15.35 0.34
CA VAL A 181 -16.90 15.24 -0.90
C VAL A 181 -18.37 14.98 -0.60
N SER A 182 -18.70 14.11 0.36
CA SER A 182 -20.08 13.76 0.72
C SER A 182 -20.81 14.90 1.40
N ASN A 183 -20.24 15.45 2.48
CA ASN A 183 -20.94 16.34 3.40
C ASN A 183 -20.78 17.80 3.02
N MET A 184 -19.58 18.20 2.56
CA MET A 184 -19.26 19.60 2.24
C MET A 184 -19.36 19.88 0.73
N ASN A 185 -19.55 18.86 -0.11
CA ASN A 185 -19.54 18.97 -1.55
C ASN A 185 -18.25 19.59 -2.13
N VAL A 186 -17.12 19.46 -1.43
CA VAL A 186 -15.84 20.06 -1.78
C VAL A 186 -14.77 18.98 -1.90
N HIS A 187 -13.99 19.05 -2.99
CA HIS A 187 -12.75 18.30 -3.13
C HIS A 187 -11.59 19.26 -3.22
N ALA A 188 -10.70 19.24 -2.22
CA ALA A 188 -9.53 20.12 -2.15
C ALA A 188 -8.40 19.56 -3.01
N ILE A 189 -7.85 20.38 -3.89
CA ILE A 189 -6.74 20.05 -4.79
C ILE A 189 -5.55 20.93 -4.44
N MET A 190 -4.41 20.32 -4.13
CA MET A 190 -3.18 21.04 -3.83
C MET A 190 -2.47 21.43 -5.13
N GLY A 191 -2.18 22.72 -5.30
CA GLY A 191 -1.50 23.27 -6.48
C GLY A 191 -2.43 23.48 -7.68
N VAL A 192 -1.84 23.91 -8.80
CA VAL A 192 -2.55 24.24 -10.04
C VAL A 192 -2.60 23.04 -11.01
N ALA A 193 -1.58 22.18 -10.97
CA ALA A 193 -1.52 20.99 -11.79
C ALA A 193 -2.29 19.86 -11.10
N ALA A 194 -3.19 19.22 -11.83
CA ALA A 194 -3.86 18.01 -11.37
C ALA A 194 -3.06 16.79 -11.89
N PRO A 195 -2.14 16.23 -11.10
CA PRO A 195 -1.36 15.07 -11.53
C PRO A 195 -2.29 13.89 -11.81
N ARG A 196 -1.94 13.07 -12.79
CA ARG A 196 -2.55 11.74 -12.92
C ARG A 196 -2.13 10.89 -11.74
N ILE A 197 -3.04 10.13 -11.20
CA ILE A 197 -2.81 9.25 -10.06
C ILE A 197 -3.21 7.82 -10.40
N SER A 198 -2.55 6.88 -9.76
CA SER A 198 -2.93 5.47 -9.76
C SER A 198 -3.64 5.13 -8.47
N LEU A 199 -4.80 4.51 -8.63
CA LEU A 199 -5.70 4.09 -7.56
C LEU A 199 -5.89 2.58 -7.63
N ILE A 200 -6.29 1.97 -6.52
CA ILE A 200 -6.70 0.57 -6.46
C ILE A 200 -7.71 0.37 -5.34
N HIS A 201 -8.78 -0.35 -5.62
CA HIS A 201 -9.68 -0.82 -4.57
C HIS A 201 -9.02 -1.97 -3.80
N VAL A 202 -9.26 -2.05 -2.49
CA VAL A 202 -8.61 -3.05 -1.63
C VAL A 202 -8.90 -4.48 -2.05
N ALA A 203 -10.09 -4.78 -2.54
CA ALA A 203 -10.42 -6.13 -3.03
C ALA A 203 -9.59 -6.52 -4.27
N ASP A 204 -9.41 -5.59 -5.22
CA ASP A 204 -8.60 -5.83 -6.41
C ASP A 204 -7.11 -5.96 -6.05
N LEU A 205 -6.63 -5.18 -5.07
CA LEU A 205 -5.27 -5.30 -4.56
C LEU A 205 -5.04 -6.66 -3.87
N VAL A 206 -6.00 -7.15 -3.10
CA VAL A 206 -5.92 -8.46 -2.47
C VAL A 206 -5.79 -9.56 -3.51
N GLU A 207 -6.56 -9.52 -4.60
CA GLU A 207 -6.42 -10.47 -5.71
C GLU A 207 -5.04 -10.39 -6.34
N ILE A 208 -4.52 -9.18 -6.62
CA ILE A 208 -3.16 -8.99 -7.14
C ILE A 208 -2.12 -9.61 -6.20
N ILE A 209 -2.24 -9.41 -4.88
CA ILE A 209 -1.29 -9.96 -3.90
C ILE A 209 -1.31 -11.48 -3.91
N ILE A 210 -2.48 -12.10 -3.93
CA ILE A 210 -2.62 -13.57 -3.97
C ILE A 210 -2.04 -14.11 -5.26
N ARG A 211 -2.40 -13.55 -6.42
CA ARG A 211 -1.86 -13.98 -7.72
C ARG A 211 -0.35 -13.76 -7.82
N ALA A 212 0.18 -12.67 -7.27
CA ALA A 212 1.62 -12.42 -7.22
C ALA A 212 2.34 -13.44 -6.33
N ALA A 213 1.72 -13.89 -5.24
CA ALA A 213 2.27 -14.97 -4.41
C ALA A 213 2.32 -16.29 -5.17
N GLU A 214 1.23 -16.68 -5.81
CA GLU A 214 1.06 -18.00 -6.43
C GLU A 214 1.73 -18.11 -7.80
N HIS A 215 1.63 -17.08 -8.63
CA HIS A 215 2.00 -17.13 -10.07
C HIS A 215 2.98 -16.04 -10.50
N GLY A 216 3.32 -15.07 -9.61
CA GLY A 216 4.19 -13.96 -9.96
C GLY A 216 5.60 -14.41 -10.32
N GLN A 217 6.22 -13.70 -11.25
CA GLN A 217 7.66 -13.82 -11.50
C GLN A 217 8.44 -13.42 -10.24
N ARG A 218 9.65 -13.95 -10.10
CA ARG A 218 10.50 -13.72 -8.94
C ARG A 218 11.65 -12.78 -9.29
N LEU A 219 12.04 -11.96 -8.32
CA LEU A 219 13.23 -11.13 -8.44
C LEU A 219 14.48 -11.99 -8.66
N THR A 220 15.43 -11.42 -9.36
CA THR A 220 16.82 -11.91 -9.34
C THR A 220 17.71 -10.88 -8.66
N THR A 221 18.88 -11.30 -8.18
CA THR A 221 19.85 -10.40 -7.51
C THR A 221 20.26 -9.22 -8.38
N ASP A 222 20.24 -9.40 -9.72
CA ASP A 222 20.73 -8.41 -10.68
C ASP A 222 19.65 -7.45 -11.21
N ASN A 223 18.37 -7.73 -11.00
CA ASN A 223 17.27 -7.13 -11.79
C ASN A 223 16.46 -6.03 -11.12
N LEU A 224 16.70 -5.65 -9.86
CA LEU A 224 15.86 -4.64 -9.17
C LEU A 224 15.84 -3.26 -9.87
N ASN A 225 16.79 -3.01 -10.74
CA ASN A 225 16.98 -1.69 -11.37
C ASN A 225 16.77 -1.65 -12.88
N SER A 226 16.50 -2.75 -13.57
CA SER A 226 16.57 -2.73 -15.04
C SER A 226 15.53 -3.51 -15.82
N SER A 227 14.85 -4.52 -15.24
CA SER A 227 13.95 -5.38 -16.02
C SER A 227 12.49 -5.31 -15.61
N GLY A 228 12.18 -4.87 -14.38
CA GLY A 228 10.83 -4.94 -13.83
C GLY A 228 10.32 -6.35 -13.50
N ILE A 229 11.13 -7.40 -13.74
CA ILE A 229 10.77 -8.79 -13.45
C ILE A 229 10.53 -8.95 -11.94
N GLY A 230 9.43 -9.61 -11.58
CA GLY A 230 9.06 -9.82 -10.17
C GLY A 230 8.53 -8.56 -9.47
N ILE A 231 8.27 -7.47 -10.21
CA ILE A 231 7.68 -6.23 -9.70
C ILE A 231 6.32 -6.03 -10.37
N TYR A 232 5.31 -5.71 -9.56
CA TYR A 232 3.95 -5.46 -10.02
C TYR A 232 3.43 -4.17 -9.41
N TYR A 233 2.88 -3.28 -10.23
CA TYR A 233 2.12 -2.15 -9.71
C TYR A 233 0.71 -2.61 -9.33
N GLY A 234 0.33 -2.48 -8.06
CA GLY A 234 -1.03 -2.74 -7.58
C GLY A 234 -1.92 -1.53 -7.87
N VAL A 235 -2.34 -1.37 -9.12
CA VAL A 235 -3.12 -0.22 -9.60
C VAL A 235 -4.18 -0.67 -10.58
N CYS A 236 -5.30 0.07 -10.69
CA CYS A 236 -6.30 -0.17 -11.74
C CYS A 236 -5.88 0.51 -13.06
N PRO A 237 -6.43 0.09 -14.21
CA PRO A 237 -6.05 0.62 -15.52
C PRO A 237 -6.59 2.03 -15.81
N GLU A 238 -7.26 2.66 -14.86
CA GLU A 238 -7.76 4.02 -14.99
C GLU A 238 -6.80 5.02 -14.33
N TYR A 239 -6.45 6.08 -15.04
CA TYR A 239 -5.51 7.12 -14.57
C TYR A 239 -6.21 8.48 -14.44
N PRO A 240 -7.14 8.64 -13.49
CA PRO A 240 -7.78 9.93 -13.29
C PRO A 240 -6.76 10.96 -12.83
N THR A 241 -7.03 12.23 -13.11
CA THR A 241 -6.36 13.29 -12.37
C THR A 241 -6.92 13.34 -10.94
N TYR A 242 -6.15 13.91 -9.99
CA TYR A 242 -6.67 14.09 -8.63
C TYR A 242 -7.99 14.89 -8.62
N ALA A 243 -8.14 15.85 -9.54
CA ALA A 243 -9.38 16.60 -9.74
C ALA A 243 -10.54 15.72 -10.26
N SER A 244 -10.28 14.87 -11.27
CA SER A 244 -11.33 13.98 -11.81
C SER A 244 -11.71 12.89 -10.81
N MET A 245 -10.78 12.39 -9.99
CA MET A 245 -11.10 11.48 -8.88
C MET A 245 -12.20 12.05 -7.98
N GLY A 246 -12.07 13.32 -7.55
CA GLY A 246 -13.10 13.96 -6.72
C GLY A 246 -14.47 14.05 -7.40
N LYS A 247 -14.51 14.27 -8.72
CA LYS A 247 -15.77 14.28 -9.49
C LYS A 247 -16.38 12.87 -9.57
N ILE A 248 -15.57 11.84 -9.89
CA ILE A 248 -16.01 10.45 -9.95
C ILE A 248 -16.56 10.02 -8.58
N MET A 249 -15.81 10.29 -7.51
CA MET A 249 -16.21 9.99 -6.13
C MET A 249 -17.55 10.67 -5.77
N LYS A 250 -17.72 11.96 -6.13
CA LYS A 250 -18.97 12.66 -5.86
C LYS A 250 -20.15 12.06 -6.60
N HIS A 251 -19.96 11.72 -7.87
CA HIS A 251 -20.99 11.06 -8.67
C HIS A 251 -21.37 9.68 -8.06
N ALA A 252 -20.36 8.91 -7.67
CA ALA A 252 -20.54 7.60 -7.03
C ALA A 252 -21.31 7.66 -5.71
N ILE A 253 -21.05 8.69 -4.88
CA ILE A 253 -21.63 8.79 -3.55
C ILE A 253 -23.04 9.41 -3.58
N ASN A 254 -23.22 10.52 -4.25
CA ASN A 254 -24.44 11.35 -4.14
C ASN A 254 -25.14 11.65 -5.48
N GLY A 255 -24.66 11.09 -6.61
CA GLY A 255 -25.26 11.33 -7.94
C GLY A 255 -25.14 12.77 -8.46
N GLY A 256 -24.36 13.63 -7.79
CA GLY A 256 -24.28 15.07 -8.09
C GLY A 256 -22.93 15.53 -8.64
N ARG A 257 -22.85 16.83 -9.03
CA ARG A 257 -21.60 17.49 -9.40
C ARG A 257 -20.89 18.02 -8.16
N GLY A 258 -19.63 17.60 -7.92
CA GLY A 258 -18.79 18.13 -6.85
C GLY A 258 -18.16 19.47 -7.21
N ARG A 259 -17.92 20.32 -6.20
CA ARG A 259 -17.12 21.54 -6.33
C ARG A 259 -15.66 21.21 -6.11
N LEU A 260 -14.80 21.67 -7.01
CA LEU A 260 -13.35 21.59 -6.84
C LEU A 260 -12.88 22.88 -6.16
N SER A 261 -12.07 22.73 -5.13
CA SER A 261 -11.40 23.86 -4.47
C SER A 261 -9.90 23.72 -4.66
N PHE A 262 -9.30 24.69 -5.36
CA PHE A 262 -7.87 24.71 -5.58
C PHE A 262 -7.17 25.46 -4.44
N VAL A 263 -6.20 24.79 -3.82
CA VAL A 263 -5.34 25.37 -2.79
C VAL A 263 -4.04 25.80 -3.46
N PRO A 264 -3.70 27.09 -3.53
CA PRO A 264 -2.45 27.55 -4.11
C PRO A 264 -1.22 26.88 -3.48
N SER A 265 -0.19 26.58 -4.31
CA SER A 265 1.02 25.90 -3.83
C SER A 265 1.68 26.55 -2.60
N PRO A 266 1.86 27.87 -2.49
CA PRO A 266 2.44 28.47 -1.29
C PRO A 266 1.61 28.18 -0.04
N LEU A 267 0.27 28.21 -0.16
CA LEU A 267 -0.64 27.94 0.97
C LEU A 267 -0.57 26.46 1.40
N SER A 268 -0.51 25.54 0.45
CA SER A 268 -0.39 24.10 0.78
C SER A 268 0.92 23.78 1.51
N TRP A 269 2.06 24.39 1.11
CA TRP A 269 3.33 24.26 1.81
C TRP A 269 3.27 24.87 3.23
N THR A 270 2.66 26.06 3.38
CA THR A 270 2.48 26.69 4.69
C THR A 270 1.64 25.80 5.61
N VAL A 271 0.53 25.26 5.11
CA VAL A 271 -0.30 24.31 5.86
C VAL A 271 0.51 23.07 6.26
N GLY A 272 1.30 22.49 5.34
CA GLY A 272 2.16 21.34 5.62
C GLY A 272 3.18 21.61 6.74
N ILE A 273 3.81 22.77 6.74
CA ILE A 273 4.77 23.19 7.78
C ILE A 273 4.06 23.35 9.13
N ILE A 274 2.91 24.04 9.16
CA ILE A 274 2.14 24.24 10.39
C ILE A 274 1.70 22.90 10.98
N MET A 275 1.17 22.01 10.13
CA MET A 275 0.71 20.68 10.56
C MET A 275 1.88 19.82 11.07
N GLU A 276 3.05 19.87 10.44
CA GLU A 276 4.26 19.19 10.91
C GLU A 276 4.71 19.73 12.28
N CYS A 277 4.71 21.05 12.48
CA CYS A 277 5.03 21.66 13.78
C CYS A 277 4.01 21.25 14.86
N MET A 278 2.73 21.29 14.56
CA MET A 278 1.68 20.86 15.48
C MET A 278 1.79 19.37 15.83
N ALA A 279 2.11 18.53 14.85
CA ALA A 279 2.32 17.10 15.05
C ALA A 279 3.49 16.85 16.03
N ARG A 280 4.59 17.60 15.88
CA ARG A 280 5.76 17.51 16.77
C ARG A 280 5.43 17.95 18.19
N ILE A 281 4.69 19.07 18.36
CA ILE A 281 4.26 19.56 19.68
C ILE A 281 3.34 18.53 20.37
N ARG A 282 2.43 17.91 19.62
CA ARG A 282 1.49 16.91 20.16
C ARG A 282 2.10 15.50 20.30
N GLY A 283 3.30 15.26 19.80
CA GLY A 283 3.94 13.94 19.80
C GLY A 283 3.19 12.90 18.94
N LYS A 284 2.28 13.34 18.07
CA LYS A 284 1.42 12.46 17.26
C LYS A 284 1.41 12.90 15.80
N GLN A 285 1.72 11.97 14.89
CA GLN A 285 1.66 12.21 13.45
C GLN A 285 0.24 12.57 13.00
N LEU A 286 0.17 13.55 12.10
CA LEU A 286 -1.07 13.96 11.44
C LEU A 286 -1.09 13.42 10.00
N SER A 287 -2.30 13.30 9.44
CA SER A 287 -2.51 12.76 8.07
C SER A 287 -1.88 13.63 6.98
N ILE A 288 -1.77 14.95 7.22
CA ILE A 288 -1.08 15.91 6.34
C ILE A 288 0.28 16.21 6.96
N ASN A 289 1.34 16.00 6.21
CA ASN A 289 2.74 16.27 6.57
C ASN A 289 3.53 16.70 5.33
N LEU A 290 4.78 17.12 5.52
CA LEU A 290 5.63 17.60 4.43
C LEU A 290 5.89 16.55 3.34
N ASP A 291 5.98 15.26 3.70
CA ASP A 291 6.15 14.17 2.71
C ASP A 291 4.93 14.07 1.79
N LYS A 292 3.71 14.15 2.35
CA LYS A 292 2.47 14.15 1.57
C LYS A 292 2.33 15.38 0.67
N ILE A 293 2.81 16.54 1.12
CA ILE A 293 2.85 17.76 0.28
C ILE A 293 3.82 17.57 -0.90
N ARG A 294 5.02 17.01 -0.67
CA ARG A 294 5.98 16.71 -1.77
C ARG A 294 5.36 15.75 -2.79
N GLU A 295 4.73 14.68 -2.34
CA GLU A 295 4.03 13.72 -3.20
C GLU A 295 2.89 14.39 -3.99
N ALA A 296 2.09 15.25 -3.35
CA ALA A 296 0.98 15.94 -4.00
C ALA A 296 1.41 16.96 -5.07
N HIS A 297 2.61 17.53 -4.95
CA HIS A 297 3.19 18.46 -5.93
C HIS A 297 3.97 17.78 -7.05
N ALA A 298 4.10 16.45 -7.03
CA ALA A 298 4.79 15.72 -8.08
C ALA A 298 3.98 15.70 -9.39
N SER A 299 4.67 15.48 -10.51
CA SER A 299 4.11 15.69 -11.85
C SER A 299 3.09 14.63 -12.28
N SER A 300 3.31 13.36 -11.97
CA SER A 300 2.40 12.25 -12.28
C SER A 300 2.73 11.01 -11.43
N TRP A 301 1.70 10.25 -11.09
CA TRP A 301 1.78 8.97 -10.40
C TRP A 301 1.12 7.84 -11.19
N ALA A 302 0.95 8.01 -12.51
CA ALA A 302 0.40 6.97 -13.37
C ALA A 302 1.43 5.84 -13.53
N CYS A 303 1.03 4.61 -13.19
CA CYS A 303 1.85 3.40 -13.27
C CYS A 303 1.19 2.37 -14.19
N SER A 304 1.98 1.59 -14.93
CA SER A 304 1.53 0.56 -15.86
C SER A 304 0.77 -0.58 -15.15
N THR A 305 -0.11 -1.23 -15.90
CA THR A 305 -0.78 -2.46 -15.51
C THR A 305 -0.35 -3.66 -16.37
N GLU A 306 0.63 -3.48 -17.25
CA GLU A 306 1.02 -4.51 -18.23
C GLU A 306 1.49 -5.81 -17.56
N ASN A 307 2.26 -5.71 -16.47
CA ASN A 307 2.69 -6.92 -15.76
C ASN A 307 1.53 -7.64 -15.05
N LEU A 308 0.40 -6.98 -14.78
CA LEU A 308 -0.77 -7.62 -14.17
C LEU A 308 -1.49 -8.56 -15.14
N GLU A 309 -1.38 -8.34 -16.46
CA GLU A 309 -1.93 -9.23 -17.46
C GLU A 309 -1.28 -10.62 -17.37
N GLN A 310 0.02 -10.68 -17.04
CA GLN A 310 0.75 -11.95 -16.85
C GLN A 310 0.25 -12.74 -15.63
N LEU A 311 -0.38 -12.05 -14.65
CA LEU A 311 -1.02 -12.67 -13.50
C LEU A 311 -2.48 -13.07 -13.79
N GLY A 312 -2.99 -12.82 -14.98
CA GLY A 312 -4.40 -13.04 -15.32
C GLY A 312 -5.36 -12.14 -14.52
N ILE A 313 -4.90 -10.95 -14.09
CA ILE A 313 -5.72 -9.99 -13.36
C ILE A 313 -6.73 -9.34 -14.31
N THR A 314 -7.98 -9.36 -13.89
CA THR A 314 -9.07 -8.60 -14.53
C THR A 314 -9.68 -7.65 -13.52
N PHE A 315 -10.19 -6.53 -14.01
CA PHE A 315 -10.86 -5.53 -13.19
C PHE A 315 -12.34 -5.55 -13.52
N PRO A 316 -13.17 -6.27 -12.74
CA PRO A 316 -14.59 -6.43 -13.04
C PRO A 316 -15.39 -5.13 -12.87
N ASP A 317 -14.93 -4.25 -11.99
CA ASP A 317 -15.61 -3.01 -11.64
C ASP A 317 -14.76 -1.79 -12.02
N SER A 318 -15.40 -0.76 -12.53
CA SER A 318 -14.80 0.56 -12.77
C SER A 318 -14.50 1.30 -11.47
N LEU A 319 -13.67 2.35 -11.52
CA LEU A 319 -13.45 3.23 -10.37
C LEU A 319 -14.74 3.84 -9.82
N LEU A 320 -15.71 4.13 -10.69
CA LEU A 320 -17.01 4.66 -10.28
C LEU A 320 -17.75 3.65 -9.39
N GLU A 321 -17.81 2.40 -9.81
CA GLU A 321 -18.46 1.32 -9.06
C GLU A 321 -17.74 1.05 -7.75
N ARG A 322 -16.41 1.01 -7.76
CA ARG A 322 -15.60 0.82 -6.56
C ARG A 322 -15.75 1.96 -5.53
N PHE A 323 -15.83 3.21 -5.99
CA PHE A 323 -16.15 4.34 -5.10
C PHE A 323 -17.57 4.25 -4.56
N SER A 324 -18.54 3.80 -5.36
CA SER A 324 -19.92 3.58 -4.92
C SER A 324 -19.99 2.50 -3.82
N GLN A 325 -19.37 1.33 -4.04
CA GLN A 325 -19.29 0.25 -3.06
C GLN A 325 -18.68 0.75 -1.72
N THR A 326 -17.57 1.50 -1.81
CA THR A 326 -16.92 2.09 -0.62
C THR A 326 -17.83 3.09 0.09
N GLY A 327 -18.50 3.95 -0.66
CA GLY A 327 -19.43 4.96 -0.11
C GLY A 327 -20.65 4.34 0.56
N ILE A 328 -21.21 3.28 -0.01
CA ILE A 328 -22.31 2.50 0.58
C ILE A 328 -21.84 1.90 1.90
N TRP A 329 -20.70 1.22 1.91
CA TRP A 329 -20.16 0.61 3.13
C TRP A 329 -19.94 1.64 4.24
N TYR A 330 -19.38 2.82 3.92
CA TYR A 330 -19.17 3.88 4.92
C TYR A 330 -20.48 4.39 5.53
N ARG A 331 -21.57 4.48 4.74
CA ARG A 331 -22.89 4.86 5.25
C ARG A 331 -23.48 3.79 6.16
N GLU A 332 -23.48 2.54 5.72
CA GLU A 332 -24.03 1.41 6.46
C GLU A 332 -23.33 1.21 7.82
N ASN A 333 -22.06 1.59 7.89
CA ASN A 333 -21.26 1.50 9.12
C ASN A 333 -21.15 2.83 9.89
N ASN A 334 -21.96 3.85 9.56
CA ASN A 334 -21.99 5.17 10.22
C ASN A 334 -20.63 5.91 10.18
N TRP A 335 -19.88 5.75 9.09
CA TRP A 335 -18.63 6.48 8.85
C TRP A 335 -18.84 7.77 8.07
N LEU A 336 -19.92 7.89 7.26
CA LEU A 336 -20.38 9.06 6.51
C LEU A 336 -21.70 9.58 7.04
#